data_460144c0706fb741e86fa0210411d39e
#
_entry.id   460144c0706fb741e86fa0210411d39e
#
_cell.length_a   1.000
_cell.length_b   1.000
_cell.length_c   1.000
_cell.angle_alpha   90.00
_cell.angle_beta   90.00
_cell.angle_gamma   90.00
#
_symmetry.space_group_name_H-M   'P 1'
#
loop_
_entity.id
_entity.type
_entity.pdbx_description
1 polymer ?
#
loop_
_entity_poly.entity_id
_entity_poly.type
_entity_poly.pdbx_seq_one_letter_code
_entity_poly.pdbx_strand_id
1 'polypeptide(L)'
;MTNLTNILGVGTLMTDAPLLSDDSSKAWVTVGELRTMVEAWRDQLAGPRMLVFHYIPNTVEGVAQLLGASSAGHVIALLDPKLPAQAKADLVDRYRPGIIFDESAVRLQGTPCDLHPDLAVLLSTSGSTGSPKFVRLSASNLDANAWAIVKVLDINATEVACGHLPLHYSYGLSVLTSHLKAGAPVHLTEKGFLDPSFWPQMKRWEIAHLPGVPFHYTTLRRFGFTKLDLPELRVMTQAGGALDMRTRKIAHDYIDARGGRFHIMYGQTEAAPRITTLAHEDFIAHSETVGPALPNGGIEIVGANGAPGTEGEVIFHGPNVMMGYAENPTDLALGDEMGGRLATGDIGWLDEDGRLTITGRAKRMGKIAGLRVNLDEVERALNSLGEEFVVVQKGEVLLFYHLPNEDMDALKQRALKQLSDRFTLPKTAYKFKEVDEFLRTSREKINYQALN
;
A
#
# COMPACT_ATOMS: atom_id res chain seq x y z
N MET A 1 12.79 20.76 14.45
CA MET A 1 11.70 20.08 13.76
C MET A 1 12.07 18.60 13.62
N THR A 2 11.15 17.70 13.85
CA THR A 2 11.34 16.27 13.65
C THR A 2 11.31 15.99 12.15
N ASN A 3 12.35 15.40 11.57
CA ASN A 3 12.44 15.09 10.15
C ASN A 3 12.58 13.57 9.94
N LEU A 4 12.32 13.10 8.71
CA LEU A 4 12.34 11.67 8.37
C LEU A 4 13.69 11.02 8.64
N THR A 5 14.79 11.70 8.35
CA THR A 5 16.15 11.16 8.57
C THR A 5 16.39 10.82 10.03
N ASN A 6 15.95 11.69 10.94
CA ASN A 6 16.12 11.49 12.37
C ASN A 6 15.20 10.38 12.92
N ILE A 7 13.92 10.40 12.54
CA ILE A 7 12.96 9.40 13.06
C ILE A 7 13.22 7.99 12.51
N LEU A 8 13.73 7.88 11.28
CA LEU A 8 14.09 6.58 10.70
C LEU A 8 15.43 6.04 11.18
N GLY A 9 16.12 6.77 12.10
CA GLY A 9 17.33 6.29 12.74
C GLY A 9 18.58 6.32 11.85
N VAL A 10 18.51 6.81 10.62
CA VAL A 10 19.66 6.86 9.69
C VAL A 10 20.86 7.58 10.32
N GLY A 11 20.62 8.58 11.19
CA GLY A 11 21.65 9.30 11.93
C GLY A 11 22.40 8.47 12.99
N THR A 12 21.83 7.36 13.46
CA THR A 12 22.37 6.55 14.58
C THR A 12 22.92 5.19 14.15
N LEU A 13 22.73 4.77 12.90
CA LEU A 13 23.24 3.52 12.37
C LEU A 13 24.76 3.54 12.18
N MET A 14 25.38 2.37 12.15
CA MET A 14 26.82 2.24 11.87
C MET A 14 27.16 2.72 10.46
N THR A 15 28.21 3.53 10.31
CA THR A 15 28.55 4.20 9.05
C THR A 15 28.80 3.24 7.90
N ASP A 16 29.45 2.11 8.16
CA ASP A 16 29.86 1.14 7.12
C ASP A 16 28.79 0.09 6.81
N ALA A 17 27.64 0.13 7.52
CA ALA A 17 26.57 -0.85 7.27
C ALA A 17 25.96 -0.65 5.87
N PRO A 18 25.73 -1.73 5.10
CA PRO A 18 25.01 -1.68 3.83
C PRO A 18 23.57 -1.23 4.09
N LEU A 19 23.02 -0.34 3.26
CA LEU A 19 21.68 0.17 3.51
C LEU A 19 20.82 0.24 2.25
N LEU A 20 21.30 0.77 1.16
CA LEU A 20 20.54 0.91 -0.08
C LEU A 20 21.31 0.39 -1.29
N SER A 21 20.59 -0.14 -2.26
CA SER A 21 21.05 -0.37 -3.62
C SER A 21 19.89 -0.19 -4.59
N ASP A 22 20.18 -0.03 -5.88
CA ASP A 22 19.17 0.02 -6.94
C ASP A 22 19.62 -0.70 -8.21
N ASP A 23 18.83 -0.63 -9.28
CA ASP A 23 19.11 -1.28 -10.56
C ASP A 23 20.42 -0.85 -11.20
N SER A 24 20.94 0.33 -10.89
CA SER A 24 22.22 0.87 -11.39
C SER A 24 23.42 0.51 -10.51
N SER A 25 23.16 0.05 -9.28
CA SER A 25 24.19 -0.19 -8.26
C SER A 25 25.03 -1.43 -8.57
N LYS A 26 26.36 -1.29 -8.38
CA LYS A 26 27.29 -2.41 -8.45
C LYS A 26 27.58 -3.02 -7.07
N ALA A 27 27.44 -2.20 -6.02
CA ALA A 27 27.61 -2.54 -4.61
C ALA A 27 26.56 -1.82 -3.78
N TRP A 28 26.45 -2.17 -2.51
CA TRP A 28 25.61 -1.44 -1.55
C TRP A 28 26.12 -0.02 -1.32
N VAL A 29 25.19 0.92 -1.25
CA VAL A 29 25.44 2.24 -0.68
C VAL A 29 25.35 2.10 0.84
N THR A 30 26.42 2.48 1.52
CA THR A 30 26.50 2.41 3.00
C THR A 30 25.71 3.54 3.65
N VAL A 31 25.45 3.39 4.94
CA VAL A 31 24.82 4.45 5.75
C VAL A 31 25.61 5.76 5.65
N GLY A 32 26.98 5.73 5.67
CA GLY A 32 27.82 6.90 5.57
C GLY A 32 27.73 7.60 4.23
N GLU A 33 27.72 6.83 3.13
CA GLU A 33 27.53 7.37 1.78
C GLU A 33 26.13 7.99 1.63
N LEU A 34 25.07 7.32 2.11
CA LEU A 34 23.73 7.89 2.08
C LEU A 34 23.65 9.20 2.89
N ARG A 35 24.26 9.27 4.06
CA ARG A 35 24.32 10.50 4.87
C ARG A 35 24.95 11.64 4.08
N THR A 36 26.07 11.39 3.41
CA THR A 36 26.76 12.38 2.58
C THR A 36 25.84 12.89 1.45
N MET A 37 25.11 12.00 0.78
CA MET A 37 24.14 12.37 -0.25
C MET A 37 22.99 13.21 0.34
N VAL A 38 22.45 12.80 1.48
CA VAL A 38 21.37 13.51 2.20
C VAL A 38 21.81 14.91 2.63
N GLU A 39 23.04 15.06 3.13
CA GLU A 39 23.62 16.35 3.51
C GLU A 39 23.82 17.26 2.31
N ALA A 40 24.30 16.72 1.20
CA ALA A 40 24.44 17.48 -0.03
C ALA A 40 23.09 18.02 -0.54
N TRP A 41 22.04 17.19 -0.54
CA TRP A 41 20.71 17.62 -0.91
C TRP A 41 20.12 18.62 0.10
N ARG A 42 20.29 18.40 1.41
CA ARG A 42 19.88 19.36 2.45
C ARG A 42 20.47 20.74 2.21
N ASP A 43 21.77 20.80 1.94
CA ASP A 43 22.49 22.07 1.75
C ASP A 43 22.09 22.76 0.43
N GLN A 44 21.88 22.00 -0.63
CA GLN A 44 21.36 22.50 -1.91
C GLN A 44 19.94 23.06 -1.77
N LEU A 45 19.12 22.45 -0.93
CA LEU A 45 17.71 22.82 -0.72
C LEU A 45 17.55 23.84 0.42
N ALA A 46 18.60 24.24 1.12
CA ALA A 46 18.53 25.18 2.22
C ALA A 46 17.76 26.46 1.87
N GLY A 47 16.89 26.92 2.77
CA GLY A 47 16.07 28.10 2.56
C GLY A 47 14.72 28.05 3.32
N PRO A 48 13.79 28.92 2.95
CA PRO A 48 12.44 28.90 3.54
C PRO A 48 11.78 27.56 3.34
N ARG A 49 10.95 27.14 4.31
CA ARG A 49 10.15 25.92 4.23
C ARG A 49 9.18 26.00 3.06
N MET A 50 9.15 24.99 2.21
CA MET A 50 8.37 24.95 0.98
C MET A 50 7.67 23.60 0.81
N LEU A 51 6.62 23.58 -0.03
CA LEU A 51 6.06 22.35 -0.59
C LEU A 51 6.99 21.90 -1.74
N VAL A 52 7.38 20.63 -1.68
CA VAL A 52 8.18 19.96 -2.70
C VAL A 52 7.32 18.94 -3.40
N PHE A 53 7.23 18.97 -4.72
CA PHE A 53 6.68 17.89 -5.52
C PHE A 53 7.83 16.98 -5.93
N HIS A 54 7.79 15.75 -5.47
CA HIS A 54 8.80 14.76 -5.79
C HIS A 54 8.18 13.61 -6.59
N TYR A 55 8.42 13.62 -7.90
CA TYR A 55 8.10 12.50 -8.79
C TYR A 55 9.11 11.38 -8.55
N ILE A 56 8.93 10.70 -7.43
CA ILE A 56 9.95 9.85 -6.81
C ILE A 56 10.15 8.51 -7.53
N PRO A 57 11.36 8.27 -8.10
CA PRO A 57 11.72 6.95 -8.61
C PRO A 57 12.15 6.00 -7.48
N ASN A 58 12.10 4.70 -7.73
CA ASN A 58 12.63 3.69 -6.81
C ASN A 58 14.14 3.54 -6.98
N THR A 59 14.89 4.59 -6.63
CA THR A 59 16.35 4.65 -6.74
C THR A 59 16.98 5.17 -5.45
N VAL A 60 18.27 4.90 -5.25
CA VAL A 60 19.05 5.44 -4.13
C VAL A 60 19.00 6.96 -4.13
N GLU A 61 19.15 7.58 -5.31
CA GLU A 61 19.11 9.04 -5.49
C GLU A 61 17.73 9.60 -5.08
N GLY A 62 16.63 8.95 -5.50
CA GLY A 62 15.26 9.34 -5.11
C GLY A 62 15.06 9.34 -3.59
N VAL A 63 15.63 8.34 -2.89
CA VAL A 63 15.58 8.29 -1.43
C VAL A 63 16.47 9.37 -0.80
N ALA A 64 17.66 9.62 -1.34
CA ALA A 64 18.54 10.69 -0.85
C ALA A 64 17.89 12.08 -1.00
N GLN A 65 17.19 12.34 -2.12
CA GLN A 65 16.40 13.55 -2.35
C GLN A 65 15.26 13.69 -1.34
N LEU A 66 14.50 12.62 -1.09
CA LEU A 66 13.43 12.61 -0.09
C LEU A 66 13.94 12.96 1.31
N LEU A 67 15.00 12.28 1.74
CA LEU A 67 15.59 12.49 3.08
C LEU A 67 16.28 13.86 3.18
N GLY A 68 16.95 14.33 2.13
CA GLY A 68 17.60 15.64 2.06
C GLY A 68 16.57 16.78 2.14
N ALA A 69 15.49 16.70 1.36
CA ALA A 69 14.40 17.68 1.42
C ALA A 69 13.72 17.71 2.80
N SER A 70 13.48 16.54 3.39
CA SER A 70 12.95 16.45 4.76
C SER A 70 13.92 17.04 5.78
N SER A 71 15.23 16.83 5.62
CA SER A 71 16.27 17.38 6.51
C SER A 71 16.40 18.89 6.37
N ALA A 72 16.12 19.45 5.19
CA ALA A 72 16.01 20.89 4.95
C ALA A 72 14.73 21.51 5.53
N GLY A 73 13.81 20.68 6.07
CA GLY A 73 12.56 21.12 6.72
C GLY A 73 11.38 21.32 5.77
N HIS A 74 11.48 20.84 4.53
CA HIS A 74 10.40 20.95 3.55
C HIS A 74 9.29 19.91 3.75
N VAL A 75 8.11 20.16 3.16
CA VAL A 75 7.00 19.21 3.05
C VAL A 75 7.06 18.54 1.69
N ILE A 76 7.03 17.22 1.64
CA ILE A 76 7.25 16.48 0.40
C ILE A 76 5.97 15.77 -0.03
N ALA A 77 5.43 16.12 -1.20
CA ALA A 77 4.39 15.35 -1.88
C ALA A 77 5.06 14.29 -2.76
N LEU A 78 4.88 13.02 -2.41
CA LEU A 78 5.38 11.89 -3.20
C LEU A 78 4.41 11.57 -4.32
N LEU A 79 4.87 11.71 -5.55
CA LEU A 79 4.07 11.63 -6.77
C LEU A 79 4.59 10.52 -7.69
N ASP A 80 3.67 9.96 -8.47
CA ASP A 80 3.99 8.98 -9.51
C ASP A 80 4.76 9.65 -10.65
N PRO A 81 6.00 9.25 -10.96
CA PRO A 81 6.75 9.80 -12.10
C PRO A 81 6.06 9.56 -13.44
N LYS A 82 5.20 8.54 -13.52
CA LYS A 82 4.45 8.17 -14.74
C LYS A 82 3.11 8.92 -14.91
N LEU A 83 2.81 9.90 -14.05
CA LEU A 83 1.64 10.74 -14.24
C LEU A 83 1.67 11.44 -15.62
N PRO A 84 0.52 11.50 -16.34
CA PRO A 84 0.41 12.26 -17.57
C PRO A 84 0.83 13.73 -17.38
N ALA A 85 1.45 14.33 -18.39
CA ALA A 85 1.94 15.72 -18.33
C ALA A 85 0.85 16.71 -17.91
N GLN A 86 -0.38 16.55 -18.42
CA GLN A 86 -1.51 17.41 -18.02
C GLN A 86 -1.84 17.26 -16.53
N ALA A 87 -1.84 16.04 -15.99
CA ALA A 87 -2.09 15.82 -14.56
C ALA A 87 -0.97 16.41 -13.67
N LYS A 88 0.29 16.36 -14.14
CA LYS A 88 1.41 17.04 -13.47
C LYS A 88 1.19 18.56 -13.47
N ALA A 89 0.81 19.14 -14.62
CA ALA A 89 0.54 20.58 -14.76
C ALA A 89 -0.63 21.02 -13.85
N ASP A 90 -1.74 20.29 -13.85
CA ASP A 90 -2.92 20.59 -13.02
C ASP A 90 -2.59 20.59 -11.52
N LEU A 91 -1.73 19.65 -11.08
CA LEU A 91 -1.25 19.60 -9.70
C LEU A 91 -0.37 20.80 -9.36
N VAL A 92 0.56 21.17 -10.26
CA VAL A 92 1.44 22.34 -10.09
C VAL A 92 0.63 23.64 -10.03
N ASP A 93 -0.34 23.81 -10.93
CA ASP A 93 -1.21 25.00 -10.96
C ASP A 93 -2.05 25.12 -9.69
N ARG A 94 -2.54 23.99 -9.18
CA ARG A 94 -3.37 23.95 -7.96
C ARG A 94 -2.57 24.26 -6.70
N TYR A 95 -1.46 23.51 -6.48
CA TYR A 95 -0.74 23.53 -5.20
C TYR A 95 0.48 24.46 -5.19
N ARG A 96 0.94 24.92 -6.35
CA ARG A 96 2.06 25.88 -6.53
C ARG A 96 3.29 25.51 -5.69
N PRO A 97 3.87 24.31 -5.88
CA PRO A 97 5.06 23.89 -5.13
C PRO A 97 6.21 24.87 -5.34
N GLY A 98 7.04 25.07 -4.31
CA GLY A 98 8.25 25.89 -4.43
C GLY A 98 9.42 25.14 -5.05
N ILE A 99 9.40 23.80 -5.02
CA ILE A 99 10.45 22.93 -5.58
C ILE A 99 9.76 21.75 -6.28
N ILE A 100 10.32 21.37 -7.43
CA ILE A 100 9.91 20.15 -8.15
C ILE A 100 11.15 19.30 -8.39
N PHE A 101 11.09 18.03 -7.98
CA PHE A 101 11.99 16.98 -8.43
C PHE A 101 11.32 16.20 -9.57
N ASP A 102 11.83 16.38 -10.79
CA ASP A 102 11.52 15.56 -11.96
C ASP A 102 12.87 15.39 -12.68
N GLU A 103 13.60 14.31 -12.36
CA GLU A 103 15.00 14.03 -12.68
C GLU A 103 16.01 14.94 -11.96
N SER A 104 15.79 16.25 -11.88
CA SER A 104 16.61 17.23 -11.17
C SER A 104 15.76 18.18 -10.34
N ALA A 105 16.35 18.82 -9.32
CA ALA A 105 15.64 19.80 -8.51
C ALA A 105 15.48 21.12 -9.26
N VAL A 106 14.25 21.55 -9.46
CA VAL A 106 13.92 22.86 -10.03
C VAL A 106 13.21 23.70 -8.97
N ARG A 107 13.80 24.85 -8.57
CA ARG A 107 13.12 25.84 -7.75
C ARG A 107 12.20 26.69 -8.62
N LEU A 108 10.95 26.83 -8.20
CA LEU A 108 10.00 27.71 -8.85
C LEU A 108 9.93 29.04 -8.13
N GLN A 109 9.75 30.12 -8.89
CA GLN A 109 9.43 31.42 -8.34
C GLN A 109 7.93 31.42 -7.99
N GLY A 110 7.61 31.26 -6.72
CA GLY A 110 6.23 31.24 -6.23
C GLY A 110 6.12 31.82 -4.82
N THR A 111 4.92 32.22 -4.44
CA THR A 111 4.63 32.60 -3.05
C THR A 111 4.62 31.33 -2.22
N PRO A 112 5.39 31.23 -1.11
CA PRO A 112 5.30 30.11 -0.20
C PRO A 112 3.86 29.95 0.28
N CYS A 113 3.32 28.73 0.23
CA CYS A 113 2.06 28.43 0.90
C CYS A 113 2.31 28.21 2.40
N ASP A 114 1.32 28.54 3.21
CA ASP A 114 1.38 28.24 4.64
C ASP A 114 1.36 26.72 4.83
N LEU A 115 2.33 26.21 5.60
CA LEU A 115 2.49 24.78 5.87
C LEU A 115 2.47 24.53 7.38
N HIS A 116 1.58 23.65 7.84
CA HIS A 116 1.53 23.30 9.27
C HIS A 116 2.89 22.78 9.75
N PRO A 117 3.39 23.18 10.94
CA PRO A 117 4.72 22.78 11.44
C PRO A 117 4.98 21.28 11.43
N ASP A 118 3.98 20.46 11.76
CA ASP A 118 4.09 19.01 11.87
C ASP A 118 3.90 18.28 10.53
N LEU A 119 3.38 18.96 9.50
CA LEU A 119 3.18 18.35 8.19
C LEU A 119 4.54 17.99 7.57
N ALA A 120 4.73 16.73 7.18
CA ALA A 120 5.99 16.23 6.63
C ALA A 120 5.83 15.66 5.22
N VAL A 121 4.83 14.80 5.01
CA VAL A 121 4.62 14.09 3.76
C VAL A 121 3.18 14.17 3.29
N LEU A 122 3.01 14.29 1.99
CA LEU A 122 1.72 14.18 1.31
C LEU A 122 1.74 12.95 0.40
N LEU A 123 0.71 12.10 0.54
CA LEU A 123 0.50 10.96 -0.34
C LEU A 123 -0.83 11.10 -1.06
N SER A 124 -0.84 10.89 -2.38
CA SER A 124 -2.10 10.86 -3.12
C SER A 124 -2.92 9.63 -2.75
N THR A 125 -4.22 9.72 -2.67
CA THR A 125 -5.10 8.55 -2.68
C THR A 125 -5.54 8.25 -4.11
N SER A 126 -5.83 6.98 -4.41
CA SER A 126 -6.51 6.58 -5.63
C SER A 126 -8.00 6.94 -5.52
N GLY A 127 -8.31 8.24 -5.40
CA GLY A 127 -9.67 8.71 -5.17
C GLY A 127 -10.59 8.42 -6.34
N SER A 128 -11.78 7.90 -6.04
CA SER A 128 -12.87 7.65 -6.97
C SER A 128 -13.52 8.94 -7.56
N THR A 129 -13.02 10.12 -7.23
CA THR A 129 -13.70 11.40 -7.47
C THR A 129 -13.01 12.32 -8.48
N GLY A 130 -12.03 11.83 -9.24
CA GLY A 130 -11.43 12.60 -10.36
C GLY A 130 -10.52 13.78 -9.96
N SER A 131 -10.53 14.24 -8.72
CA SER A 131 -9.63 15.27 -8.20
C SER A 131 -8.68 14.64 -7.18
N PRO A 132 -7.36 14.66 -7.39
CA PRO A 132 -6.42 14.07 -6.45
C PRO A 132 -6.43 14.87 -5.15
N LYS A 133 -6.84 14.22 -4.05
CA LYS A 133 -6.66 14.73 -2.70
C LYS A 133 -5.44 14.09 -2.06
N PHE A 134 -4.71 14.86 -1.29
CA PHE A 134 -3.59 14.37 -0.52
C PHE A 134 -3.99 13.94 0.88
N VAL A 135 -3.41 12.86 1.35
CA VAL A 135 -3.34 12.51 2.77
C VAL A 135 -2.18 13.28 3.39
N ARG A 136 -2.45 14.02 4.45
CA ARG A 136 -1.47 14.81 5.21
C ARG A 136 -0.89 13.96 6.34
N LEU A 137 0.42 13.72 6.31
CA LEU A 137 1.12 12.89 7.28
C LEU A 137 2.21 13.70 7.99
N SER A 138 2.25 13.58 9.30
CA SER A 138 3.38 14.06 10.10
C SER A 138 4.54 13.06 10.07
N ALA A 139 5.73 13.53 10.42
CA ALA A 139 6.88 12.65 10.62
C ALA A 139 6.60 11.60 11.72
N SER A 140 5.89 11.98 12.79
CA SER A 140 5.52 11.07 13.87
C SER A 140 4.50 10.00 13.44
N ASN A 141 3.58 10.28 12.51
CA ASN A 141 2.69 9.24 11.97
C ASN A 141 3.49 8.15 11.24
N LEU A 142 4.46 8.56 10.41
CA LEU A 142 5.34 7.63 9.68
C LEU A 142 6.25 6.85 10.63
N ASP A 143 6.79 7.51 11.66
CA ASP A 143 7.63 6.87 12.68
C ASP A 143 6.87 5.80 13.46
N ALA A 144 5.69 6.15 13.98
CA ALA A 144 4.84 5.22 14.72
C ALA A 144 4.49 3.97 13.88
N ASN A 145 4.17 4.18 12.60
CA ASN A 145 3.88 3.08 11.69
C ASN A 145 5.12 2.22 11.41
N ALA A 146 6.28 2.85 11.10
CA ALA A 146 7.53 2.14 10.85
C ALA A 146 7.95 1.30 12.07
N TRP A 147 7.87 1.88 13.28
CA TRP A 147 8.18 1.18 14.53
C TRP A 147 7.27 -0.04 14.73
N ALA A 148 5.95 0.13 14.54
CA ALA A 148 5.00 -0.95 14.72
C ALA A 148 5.24 -2.09 13.70
N ILE A 149 5.55 -1.76 12.44
CA ILE A 149 5.88 -2.73 11.39
C ILE A 149 7.16 -3.50 11.76
N VAL A 150 8.23 -2.82 12.20
CA VAL A 150 9.46 -3.48 12.67
C VAL A 150 9.16 -4.52 13.73
N LYS A 151 8.29 -4.17 14.71
CA LYS A 151 7.92 -5.06 15.82
C LYS A 151 7.13 -6.28 15.37
N VAL A 152 6.09 -6.10 14.53
CA VAL A 152 5.20 -7.23 14.16
C VAL A 152 5.79 -8.14 13.09
N LEU A 153 6.70 -7.64 12.25
CA LEU A 153 7.39 -8.45 11.24
C LEU A 153 8.73 -8.97 11.75
N ASP A 154 9.18 -8.54 12.93
CA ASP A 154 10.47 -8.86 13.50
C ASP A 154 11.62 -8.61 12.50
N ILE A 155 11.62 -7.39 11.92
CA ILE A 155 12.62 -7.01 10.91
C ILE A 155 13.98 -6.85 11.61
N ASN A 156 14.96 -7.59 11.14
CA ASN A 156 16.33 -7.48 11.63
C ASN A 156 17.28 -6.84 10.57
N ALA A 157 18.40 -6.31 11.05
CA ALA A 157 19.34 -5.54 10.22
C ALA A 157 20.04 -6.35 9.10
N THR A 158 19.89 -7.67 9.06
CA THR A 158 20.51 -8.53 8.05
C THR A 158 19.56 -8.97 6.95
N GLU A 159 18.25 -8.72 7.09
CA GLU A 159 17.23 -9.12 6.12
C GLU A 159 17.05 -8.07 5.02
N VAL A 160 17.51 -8.38 3.83
CA VAL A 160 17.39 -7.49 2.67
C VAL A 160 15.96 -7.46 2.15
N ALA A 161 15.36 -6.27 2.06
CA ALA A 161 14.04 -6.11 1.48
C ALA A 161 14.08 -5.82 -0.03
N CYS A 162 13.07 -6.35 -0.74
CA CYS A 162 12.77 -5.97 -2.12
C CYS A 162 11.95 -4.69 -2.16
N GLY A 163 12.53 -3.60 -2.64
CA GLY A 163 11.90 -2.29 -2.80
C GLY A 163 11.28 -2.07 -4.18
N HIS A 164 10.51 -3.03 -4.70
CA HIS A 164 9.88 -2.93 -6.03
C HIS A 164 8.52 -2.22 -6.03
N LEU A 165 7.90 -2.07 -4.86
CA LEU A 165 6.67 -1.29 -4.74
C LEU A 165 6.99 0.21 -4.83
N PRO A 166 6.21 1.00 -5.62
CA PRO A 166 6.50 2.42 -5.81
C PRO A 166 6.57 3.19 -4.48
N LEU A 167 7.55 4.08 -4.33
CA LEU A 167 7.72 4.88 -3.11
C LEU A 167 6.62 5.95 -2.92
N HIS A 168 5.93 6.36 -3.99
CA HIS A 168 4.72 7.20 -3.90
C HIS A 168 3.48 6.42 -3.46
N TYR A 169 3.58 5.10 -3.35
CA TYR A 169 2.55 4.23 -2.78
C TYR A 169 2.86 3.98 -1.29
N SER A 170 1.89 4.23 -0.42
CA SER A 170 2.07 4.13 1.03
C SER A 170 2.63 2.77 1.49
N TYR A 171 2.31 1.66 0.79
CA TYR A 171 2.88 0.35 1.10
C TYR A 171 4.38 0.30 0.74
N GLY A 172 4.78 0.75 -0.45
CA GLY A 172 6.19 0.83 -0.84
C GLY A 172 6.99 1.74 0.10
N LEU A 173 6.45 2.91 0.42
CA LEU A 173 7.05 3.81 1.41
C LEU A 173 7.20 3.14 2.78
N SER A 174 6.21 2.36 3.23
CA SER A 174 6.28 1.66 4.53
C SER A 174 7.33 0.55 4.56
N VAL A 175 7.60 -0.11 3.43
CA VAL A 175 8.71 -1.06 3.32
C VAL A 175 10.04 -0.32 3.50
N LEU A 176 10.24 0.79 2.79
CA LEU A 176 11.46 1.59 2.94
C LEU A 176 11.62 2.10 4.38
N THR A 177 10.59 2.76 4.93
CA THR A 177 10.71 3.40 6.26
C THR A 177 10.91 2.41 7.39
N SER A 178 10.25 1.24 7.36
CA SER A 178 10.43 0.20 8.40
C SER A 178 11.81 -0.45 8.33
N HIS A 179 12.33 -0.73 7.13
CA HIS A 179 13.67 -1.32 7.01
C HIS A 179 14.77 -0.32 7.36
N LEU A 180 14.67 0.94 6.92
CA LEU A 180 15.61 1.99 7.36
C LEU A 180 15.60 2.14 8.89
N LYS A 181 14.41 2.10 9.51
CA LYS A 181 14.30 2.18 10.99
C LYS A 181 14.93 0.99 11.69
N ALA A 182 14.90 -0.19 11.11
CA ALA A 182 15.55 -1.39 11.61
C ALA A 182 17.05 -1.45 11.28
N GLY A 183 17.56 -0.55 10.44
CA GLY A 183 18.91 -0.64 9.89
C GLY A 183 19.07 -1.78 8.88
N ALA A 184 17.98 -2.26 8.30
CA ALA A 184 17.95 -3.36 7.35
C ALA A 184 18.11 -2.84 5.90
N PRO A 185 18.87 -3.54 5.04
CA PRO A 185 19.11 -3.10 3.67
C PRO A 185 17.85 -3.21 2.80
N VAL A 186 17.72 -2.30 1.82
CA VAL A 186 16.67 -2.31 0.80
C VAL A 186 17.27 -2.24 -0.59
N HIS A 187 16.96 -3.21 -1.45
CA HIS A 187 17.25 -3.12 -2.87
C HIS A 187 16.05 -2.52 -3.60
N LEU A 188 16.22 -1.31 -4.12
CA LEU A 188 15.21 -0.55 -4.85
C LEU A 188 15.22 -0.95 -6.33
N THR A 189 14.03 -1.12 -6.93
CA THR A 189 13.91 -1.43 -8.35
C THR A 189 12.58 -0.94 -8.91
N GLU A 190 12.58 -0.51 -10.16
CA GLU A 190 11.36 -0.19 -10.91
C GLU A 190 10.84 -1.39 -11.72
N LYS A 191 11.56 -2.51 -11.69
CA LYS A 191 11.17 -3.74 -12.37
C LYS A 191 10.11 -4.48 -11.58
N GLY A 192 9.23 -5.13 -12.29
CA GLY A 192 8.18 -5.97 -11.72
C GLY A 192 8.42 -7.45 -11.95
N PHE A 193 7.58 -8.29 -11.40
CA PHE A 193 7.66 -9.76 -11.45
C PHE A 193 7.67 -10.35 -12.86
N LEU A 194 7.18 -9.63 -13.85
CA LEU A 194 7.14 -10.03 -15.26
C LEU A 194 8.41 -9.66 -16.04
N ASP A 195 9.28 -8.81 -15.46
CA ASP A 195 10.55 -8.47 -16.09
C ASP A 195 11.53 -9.65 -15.94
N PRO A 196 12.10 -10.17 -17.04
CA PRO A 196 13.02 -11.30 -16.99
C PRO A 196 14.26 -11.08 -16.11
N SER A 197 14.67 -9.82 -15.92
CA SER A 197 15.84 -9.49 -15.11
C SER A 197 15.54 -9.33 -13.62
N PHE A 198 14.25 -9.29 -13.24
CA PHE A 198 13.85 -9.11 -11.84
C PHE A 198 14.37 -10.23 -10.94
N TRP A 199 14.04 -11.49 -11.23
CA TRP A 199 14.40 -12.61 -10.37
C TRP A 199 15.91 -12.85 -10.24
N PRO A 200 16.71 -12.74 -11.32
CA PRO A 200 18.18 -12.76 -11.20
C PRO A 200 18.74 -11.69 -10.28
N GLN A 201 18.15 -10.47 -10.29
CA GLN A 201 18.57 -9.40 -9.39
C GLN A 201 18.18 -9.72 -7.94
N MET A 202 16.95 -10.19 -7.69
CA MET A 202 16.52 -10.58 -6.35
C MET A 202 17.44 -11.64 -5.73
N LYS A 203 17.89 -12.60 -6.53
CA LYS A 203 18.88 -13.59 -6.11
C LYS A 203 20.24 -12.96 -5.83
N ARG A 204 20.73 -12.11 -6.74
CA ARG A 204 22.04 -11.41 -6.60
C ARG A 204 22.13 -10.59 -5.33
N TRP A 205 21.03 -9.88 -4.99
CA TRP A 205 20.98 -9.02 -3.81
C TRP A 205 20.51 -9.74 -2.55
N GLU A 206 20.40 -11.07 -2.61
CA GLU A 206 20.06 -11.94 -1.46
C GLU A 206 18.77 -11.51 -0.76
N ILE A 207 17.72 -11.25 -1.55
CA ILE A 207 16.45 -10.77 -1.00
C ILE A 207 15.86 -11.77 -0.01
N ALA A 208 15.69 -11.31 1.24
CA ALA A 208 15.10 -12.05 2.34
C ALA A 208 13.62 -11.68 2.58
N HIS A 209 13.22 -10.44 2.25
CA HIS A 209 11.85 -9.96 2.44
C HIS A 209 11.22 -9.54 1.10
N LEU A 210 10.15 -10.24 0.70
CA LEU A 210 9.40 -9.99 -0.54
C LEU A 210 7.99 -9.47 -0.22
N PRO A 211 7.74 -8.15 -0.29
CA PRO A 211 6.39 -7.59 -0.17
C PRO A 211 5.59 -7.79 -1.45
N GLY A 212 4.27 -7.91 -1.34
CA GLY A 212 3.42 -8.05 -2.53
C GLY A 212 1.98 -7.63 -2.33
N VAL A 213 1.36 -7.20 -3.41
CA VAL A 213 -0.09 -7.00 -3.52
C VAL A 213 -0.73 -8.25 -4.15
N PRO A 214 -2.07 -8.41 -4.15
CA PRO A 214 -2.73 -9.60 -4.69
C PRO A 214 -2.28 -9.98 -6.11
N PHE A 215 -2.06 -8.99 -6.98
CA PHE A 215 -1.56 -9.23 -8.35
C PHE A 215 -0.24 -10.01 -8.36
N HIS A 216 0.72 -9.67 -7.50
CA HIS A 216 2.01 -10.34 -7.40
C HIS A 216 1.84 -11.80 -7.00
N TYR A 217 1.03 -12.08 -5.98
CA TYR A 217 0.77 -13.45 -5.51
C TYR A 217 0.01 -14.30 -6.52
N THR A 218 -0.97 -13.72 -7.22
CA THR A 218 -1.68 -14.39 -8.31
C THR A 218 -0.73 -14.73 -9.47
N THR A 219 0.18 -13.82 -9.79
CA THR A 219 1.23 -14.02 -10.79
C THR A 219 2.17 -15.16 -10.38
N LEU A 220 2.66 -15.15 -9.14
CA LEU A 220 3.49 -16.24 -8.61
C LEU A 220 2.77 -17.58 -8.61
N ARG A 221 1.48 -17.63 -8.31
CA ARG A 221 0.67 -18.85 -8.40
C ARG A 221 0.63 -19.38 -9.82
N ARG A 222 0.46 -18.51 -10.83
CA ARG A 222 0.43 -18.91 -12.26
C ARG A 222 1.79 -19.42 -12.74
N PHE A 223 2.88 -18.80 -12.36
CA PHE A 223 4.24 -19.25 -12.71
C PHE A 223 4.73 -20.45 -11.90
N GLY A 224 4.16 -20.68 -10.73
CA GLY A 224 4.53 -21.68 -9.75
C GLY A 224 5.58 -21.17 -8.75
N PHE A 225 5.18 -21.07 -7.48
CA PHE A 225 6.07 -20.64 -6.39
C PHE A 225 7.35 -21.47 -6.30
N THR A 226 7.28 -22.78 -6.62
CA THR A 226 8.44 -23.69 -6.58
C THR A 226 9.54 -23.34 -7.58
N LYS A 227 9.26 -22.48 -8.57
CA LYS A 227 10.25 -21.99 -9.54
C LYS A 227 11.04 -20.79 -9.03
N LEU A 228 10.67 -20.21 -7.86
CA LEU A 228 11.42 -19.13 -7.25
C LEU A 228 12.75 -19.65 -6.70
N ASP A 229 13.85 -19.25 -7.33
CA ASP A 229 15.22 -19.55 -6.90
C ASP A 229 15.76 -18.38 -6.04
N LEU A 230 15.17 -18.21 -4.85
CA LEU A 230 15.56 -17.23 -3.85
C LEU A 230 15.91 -17.94 -2.54
N PRO A 231 17.17 -18.40 -2.37
CA PRO A 231 17.58 -19.18 -1.20
C PRO A 231 17.52 -18.41 0.11
N GLU A 232 17.66 -17.08 0.06
CA GLU A 232 17.63 -16.20 1.24
C GLU A 232 16.22 -15.72 1.62
N LEU A 233 15.20 -16.02 0.82
CA LEU A 233 13.83 -15.59 1.10
C LEU A 233 13.31 -16.19 2.42
N ARG A 234 12.99 -15.33 3.38
CA ARG A 234 12.51 -15.66 4.73
C ARG A 234 11.16 -15.06 5.06
N VAL A 235 10.84 -13.89 4.49
CA VAL A 235 9.61 -13.18 4.81
C VAL A 235 8.85 -12.83 3.53
N MET A 236 7.58 -13.16 3.51
CA MET A 236 6.64 -12.72 2.47
C MET A 236 5.51 -11.94 3.14
N THR A 237 5.18 -10.78 2.58
CA THR A 237 4.11 -9.94 3.14
C THR A 237 3.09 -9.57 2.08
N GLN A 238 1.80 -9.67 2.41
CA GLN A 238 0.70 -9.36 1.51
C GLN A 238 -0.16 -8.22 2.08
N ALA A 239 -0.38 -7.18 1.28
CA ALA A 239 -1.30 -6.08 1.58
C ALA A 239 -1.88 -5.46 0.31
N GLY A 240 -2.68 -4.40 0.46
CA GLY A 240 -3.15 -3.58 -0.66
C GLY A 240 -4.42 -4.06 -1.34
N GLY A 241 -5.00 -5.17 -0.91
CA GLY A 241 -6.25 -5.74 -1.40
C GLY A 241 -6.49 -7.13 -0.84
N ALA A 242 -7.68 -7.67 -1.04
CA ALA A 242 -8.02 -9.03 -0.64
C ALA A 242 -7.31 -10.04 -1.57
N LEU A 243 -6.64 -11.03 -0.99
CA LEU A 243 -6.07 -12.16 -1.69
C LEU A 243 -6.96 -13.39 -1.46
N ASP A 244 -7.23 -14.16 -2.50
CA ASP A 244 -8.05 -15.37 -2.38
C ASP A 244 -7.40 -16.42 -1.47
N MET A 245 -8.22 -17.19 -0.78
CA MET A 245 -7.80 -18.16 0.24
C MET A 245 -6.85 -19.23 -0.31
N ARG A 246 -7.09 -19.69 -1.53
CA ARG A 246 -6.21 -20.69 -2.18
C ARG A 246 -4.80 -20.14 -2.37
N THR A 247 -4.70 -18.89 -2.84
CA THR A 247 -3.39 -18.25 -3.05
C THR A 247 -2.69 -17.93 -1.73
N ARG A 248 -3.46 -17.48 -0.70
CA ARG A 248 -2.92 -17.30 0.67
C ARG A 248 -2.28 -18.59 1.18
N LYS A 249 -3.03 -19.72 1.08
CA LYS A 249 -2.53 -21.03 1.55
C LYS A 249 -1.28 -21.48 0.78
N ILE A 250 -1.26 -21.35 -0.54
CA ILE A 250 -0.09 -21.72 -1.35
C ILE A 250 1.14 -20.90 -0.96
N ALA A 251 0.98 -19.58 -0.77
CA ALA A 251 2.07 -18.70 -0.34
C ALA A 251 2.59 -19.06 1.05
N HIS A 252 1.67 -19.30 2.00
CA HIS A 252 2.00 -19.75 3.34
C HIS A 252 2.79 -21.07 3.31
N ASP A 253 2.23 -22.13 2.70
CA ASP A 253 2.86 -23.46 2.67
C ASP A 253 4.24 -23.42 1.97
N TYR A 254 4.38 -22.56 0.94
CA TYR A 254 5.66 -22.40 0.23
C TYR A 254 6.75 -21.83 1.15
N ILE A 255 6.45 -20.79 1.93
CA ILE A 255 7.45 -20.13 2.77
C ILE A 255 7.68 -20.89 4.08
N ASP A 256 6.63 -21.49 4.66
CA ASP A 256 6.67 -22.34 5.84
C ASP A 256 7.62 -23.55 5.64
N ALA A 257 7.52 -24.22 4.49
CA ALA A 257 8.43 -25.32 4.12
C ALA A 257 9.92 -24.92 4.05
N ARG A 258 10.23 -23.62 4.11
CA ARG A 258 11.58 -23.03 4.13
C ARG A 258 11.97 -22.45 5.48
N GLY A 259 11.10 -22.62 6.51
CA GLY A 259 11.27 -21.99 7.81
C GLY A 259 11.13 -20.46 7.78
N GLY A 260 10.44 -19.93 6.78
CA GLY A 260 10.15 -18.52 6.65
C GLY A 260 8.75 -18.15 7.14
N ARG A 261 8.37 -16.88 6.99
CA ARG A 261 7.14 -16.31 7.53
C ARG A 261 6.29 -15.65 6.44
N PHE A 262 4.98 -15.84 6.49
CA PHE A 262 4.00 -15.18 5.62
C PHE A 262 3.04 -14.35 6.46
N HIS A 263 2.95 -13.05 6.20
CA HIS A 263 2.06 -12.14 6.91
C HIS A 263 0.99 -11.56 5.99
N ILE A 264 -0.26 -11.64 6.44
CA ILE A 264 -1.38 -10.93 5.82
C ILE A 264 -1.57 -9.61 6.54
N MET A 265 -1.68 -8.52 5.79
CA MET A 265 -1.70 -7.19 6.35
C MET A 265 -2.84 -6.35 5.76
N TYR A 266 -3.50 -5.59 6.61
CA TYR A 266 -4.53 -4.64 6.20
C TYR A 266 -4.12 -3.22 6.56
N GLY A 267 -4.56 -2.28 5.74
CA GLY A 267 -4.35 -0.87 5.97
C GLY A 267 -4.70 0.00 4.76
N GLN A 268 -4.55 1.30 4.94
CA GLN A 268 -4.82 2.32 3.93
C GLN A 268 -3.89 3.52 4.12
N THR A 269 -3.76 4.35 3.08
CA THR A 269 -2.84 5.50 3.09
C THR A 269 -3.08 6.42 4.27
N GLU A 270 -4.34 6.56 4.69
CA GLU A 270 -4.82 7.36 5.82
C GLU A 270 -4.32 6.88 7.20
N ALA A 271 -3.70 5.68 7.25
CA ALA A 271 -3.07 5.11 8.45
C ALA A 271 -1.55 4.86 8.26
N ALA A 272 -0.88 5.47 7.31
CA ALA A 272 0.56 5.54 7.03
C ALA A 272 1.34 4.23 6.78
N PRO A 273 0.86 3.10 6.24
CA PRO A 273 -0.51 2.72 5.94
C PRO A 273 -1.08 1.62 6.83
N ARG A 274 -0.33 1.04 7.80
CA ARG A 274 -0.65 -0.25 8.43
C ARG A 274 -1.67 -0.09 9.56
N ILE A 275 -2.67 -0.99 9.58
CA ILE A 275 -3.68 -1.08 10.64
C ILE A 275 -3.58 -2.40 11.37
N THR A 276 -3.56 -3.54 10.64
CA THR A 276 -3.47 -4.88 11.25
C THR A 276 -2.41 -5.74 10.57
N THR A 277 -2.02 -6.82 11.26
CA THR A 277 -1.18 -7.88 10.70
C THR A 277 -1.59 -9.22 11.28
N LEU A 278 -1.94 -10.19 10.43
CA LEU A 278 -2.03 -11.60 10.78
C LEU A 278 -0.64 -12.20 10.70
N ALA A 279 -0.14 -12.67 11.82
CA ALA A 279 1.15 -13.32 11.91
C ALA A 279 1.14 -14.70 11.21
N HIS A 280 2.32 -15.18 10.84
CA HIS A 280 2.49 -16.48 10.19
C HIS A 280 1.96 -17.63 11.05
N GLU A 281 2.23 -17.59 12.33
CA GLU A 281 1.87 -18.60 13.32
C GLU A 281 0.35 -18.75 13.48
N ASP A 282 -0.37 -17.63 13.31
CA ASP A 282 -1.83 -17.58 13.44
C ASP A 282 -2.55 -17.98 12.14
N PHE A 283 -1.83 -18.09 11.01
CA PHE A 283 -2.43 -18.23 9.68
C PHE A 283 -3.33 -19.47 9.58
N ILE A 284 -2.86 -20.63 10.07
CA ILE A 284 -3.60 -21.90 9.92
C ILE A 284 -4.96 -21.85 10.62
N ALA A 285 -5.01 -21.26 11.82
CA ALA A 285 -6.24 -21.17 12.61
C ALA A 285 -7.16 -20.01 12.20
N HIS A 286 -6.59 -18.92 11.66
CA HIS A 286 -7.30 -17.64 11.47
C HIS A 286 -7.10 -17.03 10.08
N SER A 287 -6.88 -17.86 9.05
CA SER A 287 -6.53 -17.43 7.67
C SER A 287 -7.56 -16.51 6.99
N GLU A 288 -8.79 -16.45 7.48
CA GLU A 288 -9.84 -15.56 6.96
C GLU A 288 -9.74 -14.13 7.48
N THR A 289 -9.02 -13.93 8.58
CA THR A 289 -8.82 -12.62 9.20
C THR A 289 -7.67 -11.87 8.55
N VAL A 290 -7.51 -10.61 8.91
CA VAL A 290 -6.34 -9.76 8.62
C VAL A 290 -5.52 -9.46 9.88
N GLY A 291 -5.79 -10.22 10.95
CA GLY A 291 -5.07 -10.16 12.23
C GLY A 291 -5.52 -9.04 13.17
N PRO A 292 -4.89 -8.94 14.34
CA PRO A 292 -5.14 -7.90 15.32
C PRO A 292 -4.55 -6.55 14.89
N ALA A 293 -4.98 -5.48 15.57
CA ALA A 293 -4.39 -4.15 15.40
C ALA A 293 -2.88 -4.15 15.69
N LEU A 294 -2.15 -3.24 15.04
CA LEU A 294 -0.74 -3.00 15.33
C LEU A 294 -0.53 -2.58 16.81
N PRO A 295 0.67 -2.76 17.35
CA PRO A 295 1.05 -2.21 18.66
C PRO A 295 0.75 -0.68 18.72
N ASN A 296 0.21 -0.24 19.84
CA ASN A 296 -0.26 1.14 20.08
C ASN A 296 -1.47 1.57 19.23
N GLY A 297 -2.12 0.63 18.52
CA GLY A 297 -3.38 0.85 17.83
C GLY A 297 -4.53 0.07 18.45
N GLY A 298 -5.76 0.43 18.07
CA GLY A 298 -6.99 -0.24 18.47
C GLY A 298 -8.02 -0.21 17.36
N ILE A 299 -8.94 -1.18 17.38
CA ILE A 299 -10.06 -1.24 16.43
C ILE A 299 -11.36 -1.22 17.22
N GLU A 300 -12.27 -0.37 16.75
CA GLU A 300 -13.65 -0.28 17.21
C GLU A 300 -14.56 -0.64 16.04
N ILE A 301 -15.62 -1.43 16.29
CA ILE A 301 -16.65 -1.72 15.30
C ILE A 301 -17.90 -0.93 15.65
N VAL A 302 -18.22 0.08 14.82
CA VAL A 302 -19.36 0.97 15.04
C VAL A 302 -20.60 0.38 14.34
N GLY A 303 -21.73 0.39 15.05
CA GLY A 303 -22.98 -0.23 14.59
C GLY A 303 -23.16 -1.69 15.05
N ALA A 304 -22.11 -2.28 15.62
CA ALA A 304 -22.18 -3.53 16.37
C ALA A 304 -22.46 -3.21 17.85
N ASN A 305 -23.31 -3.98 18.51
CA ASN A 305 -23.58 -3.80 19.95
C ASN A 305 -22.39 -4.23 20.84
N GLY A 306 -21.16 -4.13 20.32
CA GLY A 306 -19.91 -4.51 20.98
C GLY A 306 -19.68 -6.02 21.12
N ALA A 307 -20.59 -6.85 20.62
CA ALA A 307 -20.44 -8.30 20.68
C ALA A 307 -19.47 -8.80 19.59
N PRO A 308 -18.53 -9.71 19.92
CA PRO A 308 -17.68 -10.36 18.93
C PRO A 308 -18.51 -10.99 17.78
N GLY A 309 -17.98 -10.90 16.55
CA GLY A 309 -18.66 -11.42 15.36
C GLY A 309 -19.80 -10.54 14.82
N THR A 310 -20.10 -9.40 15.45
CA THR A 310 -21.10 -8.46 14.94
C THR A 310 -20.50 -7.48 13.96
N GLU A 311 -21.06 -7.40 12.76
CA GLU A 311 -20.58 -6.58 11.67
C GLU A 311 -20.92 -5.08 11.87
N GLY A 312 -19.97 -4.20 11.54
CA GLY A 312 -20.15 -2.77 11.54
C GLY A 312 -19.02 -2.04 10.81
N GLU A 313 -19.01 -0.71 10.88
CA GLU A 313 -17.96 0.10 10.31
C GLU A 313 -16.67 -0.02 11.15
N VAL A 314 -15.56 -0.28 10.48
CA VAL A 314 -14.24 -0.41 11.11
C VAL A 314 -13.67 0.99 11.38
N ILE A 315 -13.48 1.32 12.65
CA ILE A 315 -12.79 2.52 13.11
C ILE A 315 -11.43 2.11 13.66
N PHE A 316 -10.39 2.75 13.19
CA PHE A 316 -9.05 2.57 13.70
C PHE A 316 -8.63 3.75 14.58
N HIS A 317 -8.01 3.43 15.71
CA HIS A 317 -7.39 4.37 16.64
C HIS A 317 -5.90 4.09 16.68
N GLY A 318 -5.06 5.11 16.42
CA GLY A 318 -3.62 4.92 16.46
C GLY A 318 -2.80 6.17 16.16
N PRO A 319 -1.53 6.23 16.60
CA PRO A 319 -0.65 7.37 16.39
C PRO A 319 -0.22 7.54 14.93
N ASN A 320 -0.44 6.54 14.10
CA ASN A 320 -0.14 6.53 12.67
C ASN A 320 -1.32 7.00 11.79
N VAL A 321 -2.44 7.43 12.38
CA VAL A 321 -3.55 8.06 11.66
C VAL A 321 -3.09 9.40 11.10
N MET A 322 -3.49 9.72 9.88
CA MET A 322 -3.18 10.97 9.19
C MET A 322 -3.64 12.21 9.97
N MET A 323 -3.12 13.38 9.61
CA MET A 323 -3.61 14.66 10.11
C MET A 323 -4.94 15.11 9.48
N GLY A 324 -5.33 14.52 8.37
CA GLY A 324 -6.51 14.88 7.56
C GLY A 324 -6.18 14.88 6.07
N TYR A 325 -7.12 15.36 5.26
CA TYR A 325 -6.91 15.51 3.83
C TYR A 325 -6.49 16.94 3.44
N ALA A 326 -5.88 17.08 2.26
CA ALA A 326 -5.71 18.34 1.58
C ALA A 326 -6.30 18.24 0.17
N GLU A 327 -7.30 19.04 -0.13
CA GLU A 327 -7.92 19.19 -1.44
C GLU A 327 -7.48 20.50 -2.12
N ASN A 328 -7.01 21.46 -1.29
CA ASN A 328 -6.55 22.78 -1.70
C ASN A 328 -5.26 23.16 -0.95
N PRO A 329 -4.49 24.14 -1.48
CA PRO A 329 -3.27 24.62 -0.81
C PRO A 329 -3.48 25.10 0.63
N THR A 330 -4.64 25.73 0.91
CA THR A 330 -4.99 26.23 2.25
C THR A 330 -5.10 25.12 3.29
N ASP A 331 -5.43 23.90 2.86
CA ASP A 331 -5.56 22.75 3.76
C ASP A 331 -4.20 22.28 4.31
N LEU A 332 -3.09 22.69 3.67
CA LEU A 332 -1.74 22.35 4.12
C LEU A 332 -1.34 23.05 5.42
N ALA A 333 -2.04 24.15 5.77
CA ALA A 333 -1.85 24.87 7.03
C ALA A 333 -2.67 24.30 8.19
N LEU A 334 -3.63 23.40 7.93
CA LEU A 334 -4.48 22.81 8.96
C LEU A 334 -3.70 21.85 9.85
N GLY A 335 -4.01 21.86 11.15
CA GLY A 335 -3.46 20.93 12.13
C GLY A 335 -4.00 19.51 11.98
N ASP A 336 -3.84 18.71 13.03
CA ASP A 336 -4.42 17.37 13.10
C ASP A 336 -5.92 17.45 13.36
N GLU A 337 -6.72 17.13 12.36
CA GLU A 337 -8.17 17.11 12.40
C GLU A 337 -8.72 15.73 12.80
N MET A 338 -7.87 14.69 12.75
CA MET A 338 -8.30 13.31 12.99
C MET A 338 -8.15 12.89 14.45
N GLY A 339 -7.20 13.49 15.19
CA GLY A 339 -6.96 13.17 16.59
C GLY A 339 -6.66 11.69 16.84
N GLY A 340 -6.00 11.03 15.88
CA GLY A 340 -5.68 9.61 15.98
C GLY A 340 -6.87 8.67 15.74
N ARG A 341 -8.04 9.13 15.26
CA ARG A 341 -9.23 8.34 14.97
C ARG A 341 -9.54 8.34 13.47
N LEU A 342 -9.66 7.17 12.87
CA LEU A 342 -9.90 7.00 11.45
C LEU A 342 -11.12 6.12 11.20
N ALA A 343 -12.18 6.69 10.61
CA ALA A 343 -13.25 5.93 9.99
C ALA A 343 -12.73 5.38 8.66
N THR A 344 -12.49 4.07 8.60
CA THR A 344 -11.79 3.46 7.46
C THR A 344 -12.67 3.40 6.20
N GLY A 345 -13.99 3.44 6.37
CA GLY A 345 -14.97 3.19 5.33
C GLY A 345 -15.03 1.70 4.91
N ASP A 346 -14.34 0.84 5.63
CA ASP A 346 -14.45 -0.61 5.49
C ASP A 346 -15.45 -1.17 6.50
N ILE A 347 -16.10 -2.27 6.17
CA ILE A 347 -17.03 -3.00 7.02
C ILE A 347 -16.37 -4.29 7.47
N GLY A 348 -16.57 -4.66 8.72
CA GLY A 348 -15.97 -5.86 9.28
C GLY A 348 -16.43 -6.16 10.70
N TRP A 349 -15.83 -7.16 11.30
CA TRP A 349 -16.07 -7.59 12.67
C TRP A 349 -14.79 -8.09 13.34
N LEU A 350 -14.79 -8.09 14.68
CA LEU A 350 -13.69 -8.65 15.48
C LEU A 350 -14.11 -10.01 16.07
N ASP A 351 -13.18 -10.95 16.11
CA ASP A 351 -13.34 -12.17 16.90
C ASP A 351 -13.08 -11.90 18.41
N GLU A 352 -13.18 -12.97 19.23
CA GLU A 352 -13.00 -12.89 20.68
C GLU A 352 -11.57 -12.45 21.09
N ASP A 353 -10.57 -12.67 20.22
CA ASP A 353 -9.17 -12.30 20.42
C ASP A 353 -8.81 -10.95 19.75
N GLY A 354 -9.79 -10.24 19.20
CA GLY A 354 -9.60 -8.92 18.59
C GLY A 354 -8.99 -8.96 17.18
N ARG A 355 -9.04 -10.11 16.48
CA ARG A 355 -8.63 -10.19 15.07
C ARG A 355 -9.73 -9.68 14.16
N LEU A 356 -9.36 -8.87 13.20
CA LEU A 356 -10.28 -8.23 12.26
C LEU A 356 -10.56 -9.14 11.04
N THR A 357 -11.83 -9.29 10.72
CA THR A 357 -12.30 -9.80 9.42
C THR A 357 -12.94 -8.67 8.64
N ILE A 358 -12.43 -8.34 7.44
CA ILE A 358 -13.02 -7.36 6.54
C ILE A 358 -14.02 -8.05 5.64
N THR A 359 -15.26 -7.57 5.67
CA THR A 359 -16.37 -8.13 4.87
C THR A 359 -16.64 -7.29 3.61
N GLY A 360 -16.25 -6.00 3.58
CA GLY A 360 -16.39 -5.17 2.38
C GLY A 360 -16.15 -3.69 2.67
N ARG A 361 -16.65 -2.85 1.74
CA ARG A 361 -16.57 -1.40 1.85
C ARG A 361 -17.94 -0.75 1.89
N ALA A 362 -18.12 0.24 2.75
CA ALA A 362 -19.37 0.99 2.85
C ALA A 362 -19.78 1.61 1.48
N LYS A 363 -18.79 2.13 0.71
CA LYS A 363 -19.01 2.70 -0.63
C LYS A 363 -19.27 1.67 -1.73
N ARG A 364 -19.01 0.38 -1.49
CA ARG A 364 -19.29 -0.73 -2.41
C ARG A 364 -20.55 -1.50 -2.01
N MET A 365 -21.37 -0.91 -1.18
CA MET A 365 -22.73 -1.38 -0.92
C MET A 365 -23.66 -0.93 -2.04
N GLY A 366 -24.10 -1.88 -2.84
CA GLY A 366 -25.09 -1.67 -3.88
C GLY A 366 -26.53 -1.86 -3.39
N LYS A 367 -27.49 -1.51 -4.25
CA LYS A 367 -28.91 -1.80 -4.05
C LYS A 367 -29.48 -2.39 -5.34
N ILE A 368 -29.94 -3.64 -5.30
CA ILE A 368 -30.49 -4.38 -6.44
C ILE A 368 -31.87 -4.88 -6.05
N ALA A 369 -32.89 -4.56 -6.81
CA ALA A 369 -34.28 -4.94 -6.56
C ALA A 369 -34.73 -4.62 -5.10
N GLY A 370 -34.25 -3.52 -4.54
CA GLY A 370 -34.54 -3.10 -3.16
C GLY A 370 -33.67 -3.76 -2.08
N LEU A 371 -32.89 -4.77 -2.41
CA LEU A 371 -32.00 -5.47 -1.48
C LEU A 371 -30.62 -4.82 -1.44
N ARG A 372 -30.05 -4.68 -0.24
CA ARG A 372 -28.67 -4.25 -0.04
C ARG A 372 -27.71 -5.39 -0.42
N VAL A 373 -26.70 -5.09 -1.23
CA VAL A 373 -25.73 -6.06 -1.73
C VAL A 373 -24.32 -5.52 -1.53
N ASN A 374 -23.47 -6.30 -0.89
CA ASN A 374 -22.07 -6.01 -0.78
C ASN A 374 -21.34 -6.52 -2.03
N LEU A 375 -20.91 -5.59 -2.92
CA LEU A 375 -20.26 -5.95 -4.17
C LEU A 375 -18.90 -6.64 -3.95
N ASP A 376 -18.20 -6.35 -2.86
CA ASP A 376 -16.95 -7.02 -2.52
C ASP A 376 -17.18 -8.48 -2.08
N GLU A 377 -18.32 -8.76 -1.44
CA GLU A 377 -18.70 -10.12 -1.09
C GLU A 377 -19.08 -10.94 -2.33
N VAL A 378 -19.84 -10.34 -3.25
CA VAL A 378 -20.16 -10.97 -4.54
C VAL A 378 -18.89 -11.27 -5.34
N GLU A 379 -17.97 -10.32 -5.41
CA GLU A 379 -16.68 -10.46 -6.10
C GLU A 379 -15.82 -11.57 -5.48
N ARG A 380 -15.73 -11.63 -4.15
CA ARG A 380 -15.03 -12.72 -3.43
C ARG A 380 -15.65 -14.09 -3.68
N ALA A 381 -16.97 -14.15 -3.67
CA ALA A 381 -17.67 -15.39 -3.96
C ALA A 381 -17.35 -15.92 -5.36
N LEU A 382 -17.34 -15.04 -6.38
CA LEU A 382 -16.97 -15.40 -7.74
C LEU A 382 -15.49 -15.79 -7.87
N ASN A 383 -14.59 -15.03 -7.25
CA ASN A 383 -13.15 -15.27 -7.32
C ASN A 383 -12.73 -16.59 -6.64
N SER A 384 -13.55 -17.12 -5.72
CA SER A 384 -13.32 -18.43 -5.12
C SER A 384 -13.46 -19.61 -6.11
N LEU A 385 -14.02 -19.35 -7.32
CA LEU A 385 -14.07 -20.34 -8.41
C LEU A 385 -12.72 -20.55 -9.12
N GLY A 386 -11.70 -19.75 -8.78
CA GLY A 386 -10.35 -19.88 -9.32
C GLY A 386 -10.02 -18.94 -10.47
N GLU A 387 -11.00 -18.14 -10.93
CA GLU A 387 -10.85 -17.11 -11.96
C GLU A 387 -11.03 -15.71 -11.36
N GLU A 388 -10.45 -14.69 -12.00
CA GLU A 388 -10.58 -13.31 -11.56
C GLU A 388 -11.84 -12.67 -12.15
N PHE A 389 -12.76 -12.27 -11.27
CA PHE A 389 -13.92 -11.47 -11.61
C PHE A 389 -13.81 -10.09 -10.97
N VAL A 390 -14.32 -9.10 -11.66
CA VAL A 390 -14.49 -7.73 -11.14
C VAL A 390 -15.97 -7.37 -11.21
N VAL A 391 -16.54 -6.97 -10.07
CA VAL A 391 -17.98 -6.72 -9.95
C VAL A 391 -18.26 -5.23 -9.89
N VAL A 392 -19.11 -4.76 -10.80
CA VAL A 392 -19.56 -3.36 -10.85
C VAL A 392 -21.09 -3.33 -10.92
N GLN A 393 -21.71 -2.42 -10.18
CA GLN A 393 -23.15 -2.17 -10.31
C GLN A 393 -23.43 -1.10 -11.36
N LYS A 394 -24.37 -1.35 -12.27
CA LYS A 394 -24.89 -0.37 -13.20
C LYS A 394 -26.44 -0.39 -13.18
N GLY A 395 -27.01 0.60 -12.49
CA GLY A 395 -28.45 0.59 -12.20
C GLY A 395 -28.85 -0.62 -11.35
N GLU A 396 -29.83 -1.37 -11.79
CA GLU A 396 -30.35 -2.59 -11.12
C GLU A 396 -29.62 -3.87 -11.55
N VAL A 397 -28.43 -3.76 -12.17
CA VAL A 397 -27.67 -4.89 -12.72
C VAL A 397 -26.26 -4.93 -12.13
N LEU A 398 -25.80 -6.14 -11.77
CA LEU A 398 -24.41 -6.45 -11.46
C LEU A 398 -23.71 -6.94 -12.74
N LEU A 399 -22.69 -6.22 -13.15
CA LEU A 399 -21.81 -6.57 -14.25
C LEU A 399 -20.61 -7.35 -13.69
N PHE A 400 -20.42 -8.58 -14.16
CA PHE A 400 -19.31 -9.45 -13.80
C PHE A 400 -18.30 -9.44 -14.96
N TYR A 401 -17.29 -8.60 -14.82
CA TYR A 401 -16.19 -8.57 -15.79
C TYR A 401 -15.26 -9.75 -15.52
N HIS A 402 -14.82 -10.41 -16.60
CA HIS A 402 -13.91 -11.55 -16.55
C HIS A 402 -12.97 -11.56 -17.75
N LEU A 403 -11.82 -12.23 -17.62
CA LEU A 403 -10.90 -12.48 -18.73
C LEU A 403 -11.44 -13.62 -19.61
N PRO A 404 -10.94 -13.77 -20.85
CA PRO A 404 -11.26 -14.91 -21.71
C PRO A 404 -10.96 -16.24 -21.01
N ASN A 405 -11.87 -17.20 -21.13
CA ASN A 405 -11.74 -18.54 -20.54
C ASN A 405 -12.26 -19.58 -21.54
N GLU A 406 -11.52 -20.66 -21.75
CA GLU A 406 -11.84 -21.71 -22.72
C GLU A 406 -13.16 -22.43 -22.41
N ASP A 407 -13.55 -22.52 -21.10
CA ASP A 407 -14.78 -23.16 -20.66
C ASP A 407 -15.74 -22.15 -19.97
N MET A 408 -15.99 -21.06 -20.68
CA MET A 408 -16.76 -19.93 -20.16
C MET A 408 -18.20 -20.30 -19.77
N ASP A 409 -18.84 -21.20 -20.50
CA ASP A 409 -20.21 -21.60 -20.21
C ASP A 409 -20.29 -22.39 -18.91
N ALA A 410 -19.38 -23.33 -18.67
CA ALA A 410 -19.32 -24.03 -17.38
C ALA A 410 -18.94 -23.09 -16.23
N LEU A 411 -18.05 -22.13 -16.46
CA LEU A 411 -17.69 -21.12 -15.47
C LEU A 411 -18.89 -20.25 -15.10
N LYS A 412 -19.68 -19.76 -16.07
CA LYS A 412 -20.92 -19.01 -15.86
C LYS A 412 -21.95 -19.84 -15.07
N GLN A 413 -22.14 -21.11 -15.40
CA GLN A 413 -23.05 -21.98 -14.65
C GLN A 413 -22.62 -22.14 -13.19
N ARG A 414 -21.32 -22.38 -12.92
CA ARG A 414 -20.79 -22.46 -11.56
C ARG A 414 -20.97 -21.13 -10.82
N ALA A 415 -20.68 -20.00 -11.46
CA ALA A 415 -20.86 -18.67 -10.90
C ALA A 415 -22.33 -18.40 -10.54
N LEU A 416 -23.26 -18.65 -11.46
CA LEU A 416 -24.69 -18.46 -11.20
C LEU A 416 -25.21 -19.37 -10.08
N LYS A 417 -24.73 -20.62 -10.02
CA LYS A 417 -25.08 -21.52 -8.91
C LYS A 417 -24.57 -20.95 -7.59
N GLN A 418 -23.29 -20.59 -7.50
CA GLN A 418 -22.69 -20.04 -6.28
C GLN A 418 -23.38 -18.75 -5.81
N LEU A 419 -23.77 -17.88 -6.75
CA LEU A 419 -24.52 -16.67 -6.43
C LEU A 419 -25.93 -16.98 -5.93
N SER A 420 -26.64 -17.94 -6.56
CA SER A 420 -27.98 -18.32 -6.10
C SER A 420 -28.00 -19.04 -4.74
N ASP A 421 -26.91 -19.71 -4.38
CA ASP A 421 -26.77 -20.39 -3.09
C ASP A 421 -26.46 -19.41 -1.93
N ARG A 422 -25.92 -18.22 -2.25
CA ARG A 422 -25.48 -17.23 -1.25
C ARG A 422 -26.28 -15.94 -1.22
N PHE A 423 -26.85 -15.53 -2.37
CA PHE A 423 -27.53 -14.24 -2.53
C PHE A 423 -28.92 -14.40 -3.07
N THR A 424 -29.89 -13.79 -2.40
CA THR A 424 -31.32 -13.81 -2.82
C THR A 424 -31.59 -12.71 -3.85
N LEU A 425 -30.86 -12.73 -4.98
CA LEU A 425 -31.03 -11.76 -6.05
C LEU A 425 -31.67 -12.41 -7.29
N PRO A 426 -32.48 -11.66 -8.06
CA PRO A 426 -33.05 -12.18 -9.30
C PRO A 426 -31.95 -12.46 -10.32
N LYS A 427 -32.05 -13.60 -11.02
CA LYS A 427 -31.06 -13.98 -12.06
C LYS A 427 -30.92 -12.94 -13.18
N THR A 428 -31.95 -12.14 -13.43
CA THR A 428 -31.94 -11.04 -14.39
C THR A 428 -31.05 -9.87 -14.00
N ALA A 429 -30.65 -9.81 -12.71
CA ALA A 429 -29.71 -8.80 -12.22
C ALA A 429 -28.24 -9.12 -12.54
N TYR A 430 -27.92 -10.28 -13.11
CA TYR A 430 -26.55 -10.72 -13.39
C TYR A 430 -26.24 -10.64 -14.87
N LYS A 431 -25.13 -9.96 -15.23
CA LYS A 431 -24.60 -9.91 -16.58
C LYS A 431 -23.10 -10.15 -16.57
N PHE A 432 -22.64 -11.08 -17.41
CA PHE A 432 -21.22 -11.36 -17.62
C PHE A 432 -20.70 -10.52 -18.80
N LYS A 433 -19.51 -9.97 -18.67
CA LYS A 433 -18.85 -9.18 -19.68
C LYS A 433 -17.38 -9.55 -19.77
N GLU A 434 -16.97 -10.01 -20.94
CA GLU A 434 -15.59 -10.31 -21.23
C GLU A 434 -14.78 -9.05 -21.48
N VAL A 435 -13.54 -9.03 -20.98
CA VAL A 435 -12.53 -8.00 -21.24
C VAL A 435 -11.21 -8.70 -21.51
N ASP A 436 -10.41 -8.15 -22.42
CA ASP A 436 -9.11 -8.72 -22.75
C ASP A 436 -8.13 -8.63 -21.59
N GLU A 437 -8.22 -7.55 -20.83
CA GLU A 437 -7.41 -7.32 -19.62
C GLU A 437 -8.15 -6.46 -18.60
N PHE A 438 -7.77 -6.58 -17.33
CA PHE A 438 -8.19 -5.66 -16.28
C PHE A 438 -7.19 -4.51 -16.19
N LEU A 439 -7.64 -3.30 -16.52
CA LEU A 439 -6.84 -2.10 -16.31
C LEU A 439 -6.55 -1.93 -14.82
N ARG A 440 -5.27 -1.74 -14.51
CA ARG A 440 -4.78 -1.55 -13.14
C ARG A 440 -4.19 -0.16 -12.97
N THR A 441 -4.22 0.32 -11.75
CA THR A 441 -3.51 1.55 -11.36
C THR A 441 -2.01 1.28 -11.26
N SER A 442 -1.17 2.32 -11.14
CA SER A 442 0.26 2.21 -10.85
C SER A 442 0.59 1.46 -9.55
N ARG A 443 -0.43 1.21 -8.72
CA ARG A 443 -0.36 0.44 -7.46
C ARG A 443 -0.87 -1.00 -7.62
N GLU A 444 -0.99 -1.47 -8.85
CA GLU A 444 -1.48 -2.81 -9.22
C GLU A 444 -2.90 -3.14 -8.71
N LYS A 445 -3.70 -2.12 -8.39
CA LYS A 445 -5.12 -2.29 -8.00
C LYS A 445 -6.03 -2.20 -9.22
N ILE A 446 -7.13 -2.96 -9.21
CA ILE A 446 -8.17 -2.85 -10.23
C ILE A 446 -8.66 -1.40 -10.34
N ASN A 447 -8.69 -0.90 -11.57
CA ASN A 447 -9.26 0.41 -11.87
C ASN A 447 -10.76 0.26 -12.18
N TYR A 448 -11.59 0.25 -11.13
CA TYR A 448 -13.04 0.14 -11.27
C TYR A 448 -13.67 1.28 -12.09
N GLN A 449 -13.04 2.45 -12.14
CA GLN A 449 -13.56 3.59 -12.93
C GLN A 449 -13.47 3.33 -14.42
N ALA A 450 -12.46 2.61 -14.88
CA ALA A 450 -12.30 2.27 -16.29
C ALA A 450 -13.33 1.23 -16.78
N LEU A 451 -14.08 0.60 -15.86
CA LEU A 451 -15.12 -0.40 -16.15
C LEU A 451 -16.54 0.19 -16.10
N ASN A 452 -16.70 1.42 -15.64
CA ASN A 452 -18.00 2.14 -15.53
C ASN A 452 -18.45 2.84 -16.84
#